data_1180a6a0776e7304bb39087636fdae6a
#
_entry.id   1180a6a0776e7304bb39087636fdae6a
#
_cell.length_a   1.000
_cell.length_b   1.000
_cell.length_c   1.000
_cell.angle_alpha   90.00
_cell.angle_beta   90.00
_cell.angle_gamma   90.00
#
_symmetry.space_group_name_H-M   'P 1'
#
loop_
_entity.id
_entity.type
_entity.pdbx_description
1 polymer ?
#
loop_
_entity_poly.entity_id
_entity_poly.type
_entity_poly.pdbx_seq_one_letter_code
_entity_poly.pdbx_strand_id
1 'polypeptide(L)'
;VDFTYDGSRIWLGQLSVGEHQVKVCAQGRFSNTGQGLHRFKDPVDGATYLYTHFEPSDARRAWPCMDQPDLKTVFTLVVKAPLAWTVLANGLPVQTRENDDYKLIRFSPTKPLSTYLSALAAGPYHRVCDTWTSRLHDEQGAPLEAGAHPLTVPLSWACRASLAKHLDADELLQITKQGLDYFDATYDFAYPWGSYDCVLVPEYNIGAMENPGCVTF
;
A
#
# COMPACT_ATOMS: atom_id res chain seq x y z
N VAL A 1 -18.20 25.04 4.91
CA VAL A 1 -17.60 25.72 3.76
C VAL A 1 -18.44 25.37 2.55
N ASP A 2 -18.85 26.38 1.78
CA ASP A 2 -19.55 26.16 0.53
C ASP A 2 -18.59 25.48 -0.46
N PHE A 3 -19.07 24.46 -1.16
CA PHE A 3 -18.30 23.76 -2.15
C PHE A 3 -19.12 23.50 -3.41
N THR A 4 -18.44 23.36 -4.53
CA THR A 4 -19.01 22.86 -5.78
C THR A 4 -18.18 21.70 -6.29
N TYR A 5 -18.83 20.76 -6.97
CA TYR A 5 -18.17 19.63 -7.61
C TYR A 5 -18.57 19.60 -9.09
N ASP A 6 -17.58 19.65 -9.96
CA ASP A 6 -17.79 19.73 -11.42
C ASP A 6 -17.67 18.37 -12.13
N GLY A 7 -17.58 17.27 -11.37
CA GLY A 7 -17.36 15.92 -11.88
C GLY A 7 -15.88 15.49 -11.87
N SER A 8 -14.96 16.41 -11.61
CA SER A 8 -13.52 16.18 -11.55
C SER A 8 -12.88 16.84 -10.33
N ARG A 9 -13.29 18.06 -9.99
CA ARG A 9 -12.68 18.86 -8.93
C ARG A 9 -13.72 19.27 -7.89
N ILE A 10 -13.26 19.33 -6.65
CA ILE A 10 -14.00 19.93 -5.55
C ILE A 10 -13.46 21.36 -5.37
N TRP A 11 -14.29 22.34 -5.67
CA TRP A 11 -13.97 23.74 -5.47
C TRP A 11 -14.46 24.16 -4.08
N LEU A 12 -13.54 24.60 -3.25
CA LEU A 12 -13.85 25.15 -1.93
C LEU A 12 -14.01 26.66 -2.08
N GLY A 13 -14.96 27.24 -1.33
CA GLY A 13 -15.11 28.69 -1.24
C GLY A 13 -13.86 29.37 -0.69
N GLN A 14 -13.93 30.69 -0.46
CA GLN A 14 -12.79 31.41 0.11
C GLN A 14 -12.39 30.84 1.47
N LEU A 15 -11.13 30.42 1.56
CA LEU A 15 -10.49 30.04 2.81
C LEU A 15 -9.60 31.20 3.28
N SER A 16 -9.56 31.42 4.60
CA SER A 16 -8.60 32.35 5.19
C SER A 16 -7.16 31.85 5.01
N VAL A 17 -6.18 32.70 5.18
CA VAL A 17 -4.78 32.25 5.23
C VAL A 17 -4.59 31.44 6.50
N GLY A 18 -3.96 30.27 6.39
CA GLY A 18 -3.67 29.37 7.54
C GLY A 18 -3.94 27.90 7.25
N GLU A 19 -3.85 27.09 8.29
CA GLU A 19 -4.13 25.65 8.23
C GLU A 19 -5.64 25.39 8.26
N HIS A 20 -6.08 24.44 7.45
CA HIS A 20 -7.46 24.01 7.36
C HIS A 20 -7.60 22.51 7.42
N GLN A 21 -8.69 22.05 8.04
CA GLN A 21 -9.13 20.67 7.95
C GLN A 21 -10.36 20.57 7.07
N VAL A 22 -10.27 19.75 6.04
CA VAL A 22 -11.39 19.47 5.13
C VAL A 22 -11.78 18.01 5.25
N LYS A 23 -13.06 17.77 5.54
CA LYS A 23 -13.63 16.43 5.56
C LYS A 23 -14.49 16.23 4.31
N VAL A 24 -14.14 15.25 3.49
CA VAL A 24 -14.91 14.84 2.33
C VAL A 24 -15.54 13.48 2.60
N CYS A 25 -16.87 13.37 2.45
CA CYS A 25 -17.59 12.11 2.48
C CYS A 25 -18.12 11.85 1.08
N ALA A 26 -17.69 10.78 0.44
CA ALA A 26 -18.07 10.44 -0.92
C ALA A 26 -18.23 8.94 -1.13
N GLN A 27 -18.98 8.57 -2.15
CA GLN A 27 -19.01 7.23 -2.71
C GLN A 27 -18.24 7.21 -4.03
N GLY A 28 -17.20 6.38 -4.10
CA GLY A 28 -16.46 6.12 -5.32
C GLY A 28 -16.98 4.89 -6.07
N ARG A 29 -16.70 4.82 -7.35
CA ARG A 29 -16.93 3.63 -8.17
C ARG A 29 -15.63 2.85 -8.32
N PHE A 30 -15.69 1.54 -8.21
CA PHE A 30 -14.56 0.69 -8.56
C PHE A 30 -14.28 0.78 -10.07
N SER A 31 -13.01 0.77 -10.40
CA SER A 31 -12.55 0.63 -11.77
C SER A 31 -12.49 -0.85 -12.17
N ASN A 32 -12.56 -1.11 -13.46
CA ASN A 32 -12.30 -2.41 -14.10
C ASN A 32 -11.32 -2.27 -15.28
N THR A 33 -10.53 -1.19 -15.30
CA THR A 33 -9.59 -0.86 -16.38
C THR A 33 -8.14 -1.02 -15.99
N GLY A 34 -7.83 -1.56 -14.81
CA GLY A 34 -6.49 -1.66 -14.27
C GLY A 34 -5.95 -0.36 -13.67
N GLN A 35 -6.74 0.73 -13.64
CA GLN A 35 -6.37 2.04 -13.10
C GLN A 35 -7.31 2.46 -11.97
N GLY A 36 -6.87 3.36 -11.10
CA GLY A 36 -7.63 3.78 -9.94
C GLY A 36 -7.72 2.67 -8.89
N LEU A 37 -8.84 2.55 -8.20
CA LEU A 37 -9.14 1.41 -7.33
C LEU A 37 -9.84 0.34 -8.18
N HIS A 38 -9.05 -0.60 -8.68
CA HIS A 38 -9.50 -1.69 -9.56
C HIS A 38 -10.19 -2.78 -8.76
N ARG A 39 -11.28 -3.31 -9.32
CA ARG A 39 -12.02 -4.45 -8.79
C ARG A 39 -12.05 -5.58 -9.80
N PHE A 40 -11.53 -6.72 -9.40
CA PHE A 40 -11.55 -7.96 -10.16
C PHE A 40 -12.40 -9.01 -9.46
N LYS A 41 -13.18 -9.76 -10.22
CA LYS A 41 -13.88 -10.94 -9.74
C LYS A 41 -13.26 -12.17 -10.38
N ASP A 42 -12.63 -13.02 -9.58
CA ASP A 42 -11.94 -14.20 -10.08
C ASP A 42 -12.95 -15.20 -10.66
N PRO A 43 -12.80 -15.61 -11.94
CA PRO A 43 -13.70 -16.55 -12.56
C PRO A 43 -13.58 -17.98 -12.00
N VAL A 44 -12.48 -18.30 -11.28
CA VAL A 44 -12.22 -19.64 -10.74
C VAL A 44 -12.97 -19.87 -9.43
N ASP A 45 -12.88 -18.93 -8.50
CA ASP A 45 -13.45 -19.06 -7.15
C ASP A 45 -14.58 -18.05 -6.86
N GLY A 46 -14.83 -17.11 -7.78
CA GLY A 46 -15.84 -16.06 -7.63
C GLY A 46 -15.49 -14.98 -6.63
N ALA A 47 -14.28 -15.03 -6.02
CA ALA A 47 -13.84 -14.07 -5.04
C ALA A 47 -13.54 -12.69 -5.65
N THR A 48 -13.66 -11.65 -4.83
CA THR A 48 -13.38 -10.28 -5.26
C THR A 48 -12.03 -9.82 -4.71
N TYR A 49 -11.23 -9.25 -5.59
CA TYR A 49 -9.92 -8.68 -5.31
C TYR A 49 -9.90 -7.22 -5.70
N LEU A 50 -9.30 -6.38 -4.86
CA LEU A 50 -9.12 -4.96 -5.08
C LEU A 50 -7.63 -4.64 -5.03
N TYR A 51 -7.20 -3.70 -5.87
CA TYR A 51 -5.90 -3.07 -5.76
C TYR A 51 -5.94 -1.65 -6.35
N THR A 52 -4.99 -0.84 -5.95
CA THR A 52 -4.82 0.50 -6.49
C THR A 52 -3.71 0.54 -7.52
N HIS A 53 -3.92 1.31 -8.58
CA HIS A 53 -2.90 1.75 -9.52
C HIS A 53 -3.20 3.17 -9.94
N PHE A 54 -2.31 4.09 -9.60
CA PHE A 54 -2.58 5.53 -9.70
C PHE A 54 -1.62 6.31 -10.59
N GLU A 55 -0.59 5.67 -11.12
CA GLU A 55 0.35 6.36 -11.98
C GLU A 55 -0.32 6.77 -13.31
N PRO A 56 -0.11 8.03 -13.78
CA PRO A 56 0.63 9.09 -13.10
C PRO A 56 -0.24 9.96 -12.17
N SER A 57 -1.57 9.91 -12.24
CA SER A 57 -2.46 10.85 -11.52
C SER A 57 -3.90 10.34 -11.37
N ASP A 58 -4.07 9.08 -10.99
CA ASP A 58 -5.37 8.42 -10.80
C ASP A 58 -5.75 8.21 -9.33
N ALA A 59 -4.98 8.73 -8.35
CA ALA A 59 -5.33 8.69 -6.94
C ALA A 59 -6.67 9.39 -6.65
N ARG A 60 -6.98 10.45 -7.38
CA ARG A 60 -8.27 11.17 -7.34
C ARG A 60 -9.49 10.31 -7.70
N ARG A 61 -9.29 9.15 -8.34
CA ARG A 61 -10.37 8.19 -8.63
C ARG A 61 -10.76 7.36 -7.41
N ALA A 62 -9.88 7.27 -6.40
CA ALA A 62 -10.09 6.50 -5.19
C ALA A 62 -10.42 7.40 -3.98
N TRP A 63 -9.71 8.51 -3.83
CA TRP A 63 -9.89 9.48 -2.75
C TRP A 63 -9.61 10.91 -3.17
N PRO A 64 -10.29 11.89 -2.54
CA PRO A 64 -10.03 13.30 -2.78
C PRO A 64 -8.59 13.65 -2.37
N CYS A 65 -7.81 14.21 -3.28
CA CYS A 65 -6.45 14.65 -3.03
C CYS A 65 -6.02 15.72 -4.03
N MET A 66 -4.93 16.40 -3.72
CA MET A 66 -4.21 17.23 -4.69
C MET A 66 -3.32 16.32 -5.51
N ASP A 67 -3.89 15.73 -6.57
CA ASP A 67 -3.28 14.66 -7.35
C ASP A 67 -2.23 15.17 -8.33
N GLN A 68 -1.10 15.58 -7.77
CA GLN A 68 0.05 16.13 -8.45
C GLN A 68 1.32 15.55 -7.80
N PRO A 69 2.22 14.90 -8.56
CA PRO A 69 3.31 14.09 -8.00
C PRO A 69 4.31 14.84 -7.10
N ASP A 70 4.52 16.12 -7.33
CA ASP A 70 5.40 16.97 -6.51
C ASP A 70 4.76 17.46 -5.20
N LEU A 71 3.44 17.38 -5.09
CA LEU A 71 2.71 17.69 -3.86
C LEU A 71 2.66 16.44 -2.96
N LYS A 72 3.79 16.17 -2.32
CA LYS A 72 3.92 15.00 -1.42
C LYS A 72 3.14 15.21 -0.13
N THR A 73 2.53 14.12 0.35
CA THR A 73 1.75 14.15 1.58
C THR A 73 1.91 12.85 2.39
N VAL A 74 1.53 12.92 3.65
CA VAL A 74 1.44 11.77 4.55
C VAL A 74 0.06 11.16 4.43
N PHE A 75 -0.01 9.86 4.16
CA PHE A 75 -1.26 9.09 4.17
C PHE A 75 -1.40 8.31 5.47
N THR A 76 -2.61 8.32 6.04
CA THR A 76 -3.01 7.44 7.13
C THR A 76 -4.29 6.74 6.74
N LEU A 77 -4.20 5.47 6.36
CA LEU A 77 -5.37 4.72 5.94
C LEU A 77 -6.07 4.07 7.13
N VAL A 78 -7.40 4.10 7.09
CA VAL A 78 -8.27 3.28 7.95
C VAL A 78 -9.21 2.54 7.02
N VAL A 79 -9.08 1.22 6.98
CA VAL A 79 -9.79 0.38 6.02
C VAL A 79 -10.80 -0.50 6.76
N LYS A 80 -12.06 -0.43 6.34
CA LYS A 80 -13.11 -1.37 6.73
C LYS A 80 -13.23 -2.45 5.66
N ALA A 81 -13.03 -3.70 6.05
CA ALA A 81 -13.04 -4.84 5.14
C ALA A 81 -13.75 -6.07 5.73
N PRO A 82 -14.22 -7.02 4.91
CA PRO A 82 -14.68 -8.32 5.38
C PRO A 82 -13.62 -9.02 6.23
N LEU A 83 -14.03 -9.81 7.23
CA LEU A 83 -13.11 -10.50 8.15
C LEU A 83 -12.07 -11.36 7.44
N ALA A 84 -12.51 -12.11 6.41
CA ALA A 84 -11.64 -13.03 5.66
C ALA A 84 -10.66 -12.35 4.70
N TRP A 85 -10.74 -11.03 4.49
CA TRP A 85 -9.89 -10.36 3.53
C TRP A 85 -8.51 -10.04 4.12
N THR A 86 -7.47 -10.26 3.35
CA THR A 86 -6.16 -9.64 3.56
C THR A 86 -6.23 -8.20 3.08
N VAL A 87 -5.64 -7.28 3.85
CA VAL A 87 -5.55 -5.86 3.49
C VAL A 87 -4.11 -5.43 3.65
N LEU A 88 -3.50 -4.94 2.58
CA LEU A 88 -2.12 -4.46 2.50
C LEU A 88 -2.12 -3.01 2.02
N ALA A 89 -1.23 -2.20 2.55
CA ALA A 89 -1.10 -0.78 2.21
C ALA A 89 0.34 -0.30 2.44
N ASN A 90 0.63 0.96 2.16
CA ASN A 90 1.98 1.53 2.34
C ASN A 90 2.51 1.52 3.79
N GLY A 91 1.67 1.35 4.78
CA GLY A 91 2.06 1.35 6.19
C GLY A 91 1.84 0.00 6.86
N LEU A 92 2.41 -0.17 8.05
CA LEU A 92 2.12 -1.31 8.89
C LEU A 92 0.75 -1.17 9.55
N PRO A 93 -0.02 -2.27 9.73
CA PRO A 93 -1.22 -2.25 10.53
C PRO A 93 -0.85 -2.03 12.01
N VAL A 94 -1.26 -0.89 12.57
CA VAL A 94 -0.98 -0.51 13.96
C VAL A 94 -2.16 -0.80 14.90
N GLN A 95 -3.36 -0.95 14.36
CA GLN A 95 -4.54 -1.32 15.12
C GLN A 95 -5.51 -2.08 14.24
N THR A 96 -6.01 -3.22 14.73
CA THR A 96 -7.12 -3.96 14.12
C THR A 96 -8.22 -4.13 15.15
N ARG A 97 -9.44 -3.82 14.76
CA ARG A 97 -10.66 -4.08 15.54
C ARG A 97 -11.60 -4.91 14.68
N GLU A 98 -12.12 -5.97 15.24
CA GLU A 98 -13.04 -6.91 14.59
C GLU A 98 -14.37 -6.97 15.32
N ASN A 99 -15.43 -7.18 14.58
CA ASN A 99 -16.74 -7.60 15.08
C ASN A 99 -17.22 -8.80 14.24
N ASP A 100 -18.48 -9.19 14.37
CA ASP A 100 -19.02 -10.37 13.69
C ASP A 100 -19.07 -10.24 12.15
N ASP A 101 -19.07 -9.01 11.61
CA ASP A 101 -19.30 -8.74 10.20
C ASP A 101 -18.06 -8.27 9.45
N TYR A 102 -17.20 -7.48 10.10
CA TYR A 102 -16.07 -6.83 9.45
C TYR A 102 -14.90 -6.57 10.40
N LYS A 103 -13.77 -6.27 9.80
CA LYS A 103 -12.61 -5.70 10.51
C LYS A 103 -12.33 -4.26 10.07
N LEU A 104 -11.86 -3.47 11.01
CA LEU A 104 -11.36 -2.12 10.81
C LEU A 104 -9.87 -2.11 11.11
N ILE A 105 -9.07 -1.81 10.10
CA ILE A 105 -7.60 -1.80 10.19
C ILE A 105 -7.12 -0.37 10.05
N ARG A 106 -6.37 0.11 11.04
CA ARG A 106 -5.65 1.38 10.98
C ARG A 106 -4.18 1.11 10.67
N PHE A 107 -3.67 1.75 9.63
CA PHE A 107 -2.27 1.70 9.25
C PHE A 107 -1.48 2.85 9.87
N SER A 108 -0.17 2.67 10.06
CA SER A 108 0.74 3.74 10.45
C SER A 108 0.74 4.84 9.40
N PRO A 109 0.99 6.12 9.80
CA PRO A 109 1.22 7.18 8.83
C PRO A 109 2.41 6.85 7.93
N THR A 110 2.30 7.14 6.65
CA THR A 110 3.44 7.02 5.72
C THR A 110 4.45 8.15 5.97
N LYS A 111 5.66 8.01 5.45
CA LYS A 111 6.50 9.19 5.16
C LYS A 111 5.84 9.99 4.03
N PRO A 112 6.20 11.27 3.82
CA PRO A 112 5.68 12.03 2.68
C PRO A 112 5.97 11.33 1.36
N LEU A 113 4.93 11.03 0.59
CA LEU A 113 5.05 10.39 -0.72
C LEU A 113 4.11 11.05 -1.75
N SER A 114 4.42 10.87 -3.01
CA SER A 114 3.56 11.31 -4.12
C SER A 114 2.25 10.55 -4.10
N THR A 115 1.15 11.20 -4.49
CA THR A 115 -0.19 10.61 -4.45
C THR A 115 -0.29 9.30 -5.21
N TYR A 116 0.39 9.19 -6.36
CA TYR A 116 0.36 7.99 -7.19
C TYR A 116 1.02 6.76 -6.56
N LEU A 117 1.89 6.96 -5.55
CA LEU A 117 2.54 5.88 -4.78
C LEU A 117 1.71 5.39 -3.59
N SER A 118 0.56 6.03 -3.32
CA SER A 118 -0.34 5.54 -2.29
C SER A 118 -1.03 4.25 -2.73
N ALA A 119 -0.98 3.21 -1.90
CA ALA A 119 -1.37 1.87 -2.28
C ALA A 119 -2.31 1.20 -1.30
N LEU A 120 -3.21 0.40 -1.87
CA LEU A 120 -4.10 -0.51 -1.16
C LEU A 120 -4.32 -1.76 -2.01
N ALA A 121 -4.11 -2.93 -1.42
CA ALA A 121 -4.58 -4.20 -1.95
C ALA A 121 -5.49 -4.88 -0.92
N ALA A 122 -6.67 -5.33 -1.33
CA ALA A 122 -7.64 -5.93 -0.42
C ALA A 122 -8.44 -7.05 -1.10
N GLY A 123 -8.57 -8.18 -0.41
CA GLY A 123 -9.27 -9.36 -0.93
C GLY A 123 -8.84 -10.62 -0.16
N PRO A 124 -9.37 -11.77 -0.49
CA PRO A 124 -8.96 -13.03 0.10
C PRO A 124 -7.63 -13.53 -0.50
N TYR A 125 -6.62 -12.65 -0.51
CA TYR A 125 -5.28 -12.99 -1.00
C TYR A 125 -4.66 -14.09 -0.14
N HIS A 126 -4.11 -15.11 -0.79
CA HIS A 126 -3.15 -16.02 -0.16
C HIS A 126 -1.84 -15.27 0.06
N ARG A 127 -1.33 -15.29 1.28
CA ARG A 127 -0.15 -14.53 1.68
C ARG A 127 0.85 -15.43 2.40
N VAL A 128 2.10 -15.38 1.96
CA VAL A 128 3.24 -16.03 2.63
C VAL A 128 4.15 -14.94 3.18
N CYS A 129 4.45 -15.04 4.47
CA CYS A 129 5.20 -14.01 5.21
C CYS A 129 6.59 -14.51 5.58
N ASP A 130 7.53 -13.58 5.65
CA ASP A 130 8.89 -13.78 6.14
C ASP A 130 9.42 -12.47 6.74
N THR A 131 10.69 -12.44 7.07
CA THR A 131 11.36 -11.27 7.63
C THR A 131 12.75 -11.13 7.03
N TRP A 132 13.15 -9.92 6.70
CA TRP A 132 14.52 -9.57 6.39
C TRP A 132 15.13 -8.77 7.55
N THR A 133 16.41 -8.97 7.81
CA THR A 133 17.14 -8.27 8.86
C THR A 133 18.42 -7.70 8.27
N SER A 134 18.60 -6.39 8.38
CA SER A 134 19.82 -5.71 7.94
C SER A 134 21.02 -6.19 8.76
N ARG A 135 22.15 -6.29 8.07
CA ARG A 135 23.44 -6.56 8.71
C ARG A 135 24.28 -5.29 8.90
N LEU A 136 23.78 -4.16 8.39
CA LEU A 136 24.52 -2.91 8.29
C LEU A 136 23.87 -1.77 9.08
N HIS A 137 22.56 -1.83 9.28
CA HIS A 137 21.81 -0.75 9.91
C HIS A 137 20.99 -1.24 11.11
N ASP A 138 20.84 -0.38 12.10
CA ASP A 138 19.94 -0.55 13.25
C ASP A 138 18.49 -0.08 12.94
N GLU A 139 17.59 -0.27 13.91
CA GLU A 139 16.17 0.13 13.79
C GLU A 139 15.98 1.64 13.55
N GLN A 140 16.94 2.48 13.85
CA GLN A 140 16.95 3.92 13.62
C GLN A 140 17.54 4.29 12.26
N GLY A 141 18.11 3.31 11.54
CA GLY A 141 18.78 3.49 10.25
C GLY A 141 20.21 4.01 10.37
N ALA A 142 20.81 3.92 11.56
CA ALA A 142 22.24 4.21 11.79
C ALA A 142 23.09 2.94 11.54
N PRO A 143 24.41 3.09 11.33
CA PRO A 143 25.30 1.93 11.24
C PRO A 143 25.15 1.01 12.45
N LEU A 144 25.04 -0.30 12.19
CA LEU A 144 24.81 -1.33 13.22
C LEU A 144 26.05 -1.48 14.10
N GLU A 145 25.97 -1.06 15.35
CA GLU A 145 27.00 -1.24 16.34
C GLU A 145 26.80 -2.52 17.17
N ALA A 146 27.86 -2.97 17.84
CA ALA A 146 27.81 -4.14 18.70
C ALA A 146 26.81 -3.93 19.86
N GLY A 147 25.80 -4.80 19.94
CA GLY A 147 24.73 -4.72 20.94
C GLY A 147 23.51 -3.89 20.54
N ALA A 148 23.52 -3.20 19.40
CA ALA A 148 22.33 -2.56 18.85
C ALA A 148 21.36 -3.57 18.24
N HIS A 149 20.08 -3.19 18.17
CA HIS A 149 19.06 -4.01 17.51
C HIS A 149 19.07 -3.74 16.00
N PRO A 150 19.28 -4.78 15.16
CA PRO A 150 19.31 -4.58 13.71
C PRO A 150 17.93 -4.23 13.18
N LEU A 151 17.90 -3.43 12.10
CA LEU A 151 16.68 -3.14 11.33
C LEU A 151 16.08 -4.46 10.85
N THR A 152 14.81 -4.64 11.18
CA THR A 152 14.03 -5.83 10.78
C THR A 152 12.81 -5.38 9.98
N VAL A 153 12.65 -5.93 8.79
CA VAL A 153 11.57 -5.59 7.85
C VAL A 153 10.70 -6.82 7.60
N PRO A 154 9.42 -6.81 8.01
CA PRO A 154 8.47 -7.83 7.61
C PRO A 154 8.30 -7.86 6.10
N LEU A 155 8.34 -9.05 5.52
CA LEU A 155 8.16 -9.30 4.09
C LEU A 155 6.92 -10.13 3.85
N SER A 156 6.29 -9.96 2.70
CA SER A 156 5.35 -10.97 2.21
C SER A 156 5.24 -10.99 0.69
N TRP A 157 4.85 -12.16 0.17
CA TRP A 157 4.32 -12.31 -1.18
C TRP A 157 2.87 -12.77 -1.12
N ALA A 158 2.03 -12.14 -1.92
CA ALA A 158 0.60 -12.44 -1.95
C ALA A 158 0.11 -12.62 -3.38
N CYS A 159 -0.81 -13.55 -3.58
CA CYS A 159 -1.49 -13.78 -4.85
C CYS A 159 -2.96 -14.12 -4.62
N ARG A 160 -3.77 -14.16 -5.68
CA ARG A 160 -5.15 -14.65 -5.59
C ARG A 160 -5.18 -16.07 -5.01
N ALA A 161 -6.16 -16.38 -4.17
CA ALA A 161 -6.29 -17.69 -3.53
C ALA A 161 -6.34 -18.84 -4.55
N SER A 162 -6.99 -18.63 -5.71
CA SER A 162 -7.04 -19.58 -6.80
C SER A 162 -5.67 -19.95 -7.40
N LEU A 163 -4.66 -19.09 -7.22
CA LEU A 163 -3.29 -19.27 -7.71
C LEU A 163 -2.28 -19.67 -6.62
N ALA A 164 -2.73 -19.86 -5.37
CA ALA A 164 -1.86 -20.14 -4.23
C ALA A 164 -0.86 -21.30 -4.47
N LYS A 165 -1.33 -22.37 -5.14
CA LYS A 165 -0.51 -23.55 -5.45
C LYS A 165 0.58 -23.31 -6.51
N HIS A 166 0.55 -22.16 -7.17
CA HIS A 166 1.51 -21.77 -8.20
C HIS A 166 2.46 -20.66 -7.72
N LEU A 167 2.28 -20.17 -6.49
CA LEU A 167 3.15 -19.17 -5.90
C LEU A 167 4.43 -19.86 -5.38
N ASP A 168 5.53 -19.63 -6.06
CA ASP A 168 6.86 -20.05 -5.60
C ASP A 168 7.40 -19.06 -4.57
N ALA A 169 6.75 -19.08 -3.40
CA ALA A 169 7.00 -18.09 -2.35
C ALA A 169 8.41 -18.16 -1.79
N ASP A 170 9.00 -19.36 -1.67
CA ASP A 170 10.34 -19.53 -1.10
C ASP A 170 11.40 -18.87 -1.97
N GLU A 171 11.34 -19.07 -3.30
CA GLU A 171 12.26 -18.43 -4.24
C GLU A 171 12.06 -16.91 -4.26
N LEU A 172 10.82 -16.45 -4.33
CA LEU A 172 10.49 -15.02 -4.36
C LEU A 172 10.96 -14.31 -3.09
N LEU A 173 10.75 -14.89 -1.92
CA LEU A 173 11.21 -14.33 -0.64
C LEU A 173 12.74 -14.34 -0.56
N GLN A 174 13.39 -15.40 -1.05
CA GLN A 174 14.85 -15.47 -1.09
C GLN A 174 15.44 -14.36 -1.98
N ILE A 175 14.92 -14.18 -3.19
CA ILE A 175 15.37 -13.14 -4.13
C ILE A 175 15.11 -11.75 -3.55
N THR A 176 13.96 -11.54 -2.90
CA THR A 176 13.64 -10.27 -2.23
C THR A 176 14.68 -9.93 -1.15
N LYS A 177 15.05 -10.91 -0.30
CA LYS A 177 16.08 -10.71 0.73
C LYS A 177 17.44 -10.40 0.14
N GLN A 178 17.84 -11.12 -0.92
CA GLN A 178 19.09 -10.85 -1.64
C GLN A 178 19.12 -9.44 -2.24
N GLY A 179 17.98 -8.98 -2.79
CA GLY A 179 17.83 -7.63 -3.29
C GLY A 179 17.97 -6.58 -2.19
N LEU A 180 17.32 -6.78 -1.05
CA LEU A 180 17.44 -5.90 0.11
C LEU A 180 18.87 -5.88 0.67
N ASP A 181 19.54 -7.03 0.81
CA ASP A 181 20.95 -7.10 1.20
C ASP A 181 21.85 -6.31 0.24
N TYR A 182 21.60 -6.45 -1.07
CA TYR A 182 22.38 -5.75 -2.10
C TYR A 182 22.18 -4.24 -2.03
N PHE A 183 20.93 -3.78 -1.92
CA PHE A 183 20.63 -2.35 -1.89
C PHE A 183 21.04 -1.70 -0.58
N ASP A 184 20.87 -2.40 0.57
CA ASP A 184 21.34 -1.95 1.87
C ASP A 184 22.84 -1.66 1.86
N ALA A 185 23.63 -2.59 1.25
CA ALA A 185 25.07 -2.44 1.11
C ALA A 185 25.49 -1.42 0.03
N THR A 186 24.76 -1.36 -1.11
CA THR A 186 25.18 -0.54 -2.25
C THR A 186 24.92 0.94 -2.01
N TYR A 187 23.78 1.26 -1.41
CA TYR A 187 23.38 2.65 -1.14
C TYR A 187 23.78 3.13 0.25
N ASP A 188 24.22 2.23 1.12
CA ASP A 188 24.51 2.53 2.54
C ASP A 188 23.34 3.31 3.18
N PHE A 189 22.13 2.79 2.96
CA PHE A 189 20.89 3.44 3.34
C PHE A 189 19.85 2.42 3.78
N ALA A 190 19.47 2.50 5.04
CA ALA A 190 18.48 1.61 5.66
C ALA A 190 17.11 1.70 4.97
N TYR A 191 16.47 0.55 4.70
CA TYR A 191 15.12 0.52 4.12
C TYR A 191 14.12 1.27 5.00
N PRO A 192 13.47 2.34 4.50
CA PRO A 192 12.81 3.31 5.38
C PRO A 192 11.30 3.12 5.55
N TRP A 193 10.67 2.09 4.92
CA TRP A 193 9.21 2.03 4.76
C TRP A 193 8.50 1.07 5.72
N GLY A 194 9.22 0.39 6.60
CA GLY A 194 8.67 -0.44 7.67
C GLY A 194 8.24 -1.85 7.26
N SER A 195 7.66 -2.06 6.08
CA SER A 195 7.33 -3.39 5.52
C SER A 195 7.65 -3.46 4.03
N TYR A 196 7.77 -4.66 3.50
CA TYR A 196 7.93 -4.89 2.06
C TYR A 196 6.97 -6.00 1.61
N ASP A 197 5.74 -5.61 1.32
CA ASP A 197 4.71 -6.51 0.80
C ASP A 197 4.71 -6.49 -0.73
N CYS A 198 4.77 -7.65 -1.36
CA CYS A 198 4.67 -7.85 -2.81
C CYS A 198 3.33 -8.52 -3.14
N VAL A 199 2.56 -7.95 -4.05
CA VAL A 199 1.23 -8.45 -4.40
C VAL A 199 1.12 -8.71 -5.89
N LEU A 200 0.90 -9.97 -6.27
CA LEU A 200 0.57 -10.37 -7.64
C LEU A 200 -0.91 -10.08 -7.88
N VAL A 201 -1.19 -8.90 -8.43
CA VAL A 201 -2.56 -8.43 -8.65
C VAL A 201 -3.11 -8.91 -10.00
N PRO A 202 -4.43 -9.13 -10.12
CA PRO A 202 -5.04 -9.57 -11.37
C PRO A 202 -5.18 -8.43 -12.39
N GLU A 203 -5.11 -8.76 -13.69
CA GLU A 203 -5.33 -7.81 -14.80
C GLU A 203 -4.46 -6.56 -14.72
N TYR A 204 -3.20 -6.71 -14.30
CA TYR A 204 -2.31 -5.59 -14.14
C TYR A 204 -1.78 -5.12 -15.49
N ASN A 205 -1.93 -3.83 -15.80
CA ASN A 205 -1.62 -3.27 -17.11
C ASN A 205 -0.14 -2.94 -17.33
N ILE A 206 0.67 -2.99 -16.27
CA ILE A 206 2.10 -2.72 -16.29
C ILE A 206 2.87 -3.85 -15.61
N GLY A 207 4.19 -3.85 -15.73
CA GLY A 207 5.02 -4.91 -15.16
C GLY A 207 5.06 -4.92 -13.65
N ALA A 208 5.21 -3.74 -13.05
CA ALA A 208 5.23 -3.55 -11.60
C ALA A 208 4.97 -2.08 -11.24
N MET A 209 4.64 -1.84 -9.96
CA MET A 209 4.57 -0.50 -9.38
C MET A 209 5.25 -0.49 -8.01
N GLU A 210 6.22 0.41 -7.85
CA GLU A 210 7.11 0.51 -6.69
C GLU A 210 6.48 1.26 -5.51
N ASN A 211 5.21 1.05 -5.22
CA ASN A 211 4.56 1.68 -4.08
C ASN A 211 5.30 1.34 -2.78
N PRO A 212 5.78 2.32 -2.01
CA PRO A 212 6.53 2.07 -0.78
C PRO A 212 5.77 1.15 0.18
N GLY A 213 6.41 0.05 0.58
CA GLY A 213 5.84 -0.94 1.50
C GLY A 213 4.77 -1.87 0.90
N CYS A 214 4.27 -1.61 -0.33
CA CYS A 214 3.21 -2.40 -0.96
C CYS A 214 3.37 -2.45 -2.49
N VAL A 215 4.38 -3.19 -2.94
CA VAL A 215 4.72 -3.32 -4.37
C VAL A 215 3.70 -4.21 -5.06
N THR A 216 3.24 -3.81 -6.25
CA THR A 216 2.28 -4.59 -7.05
C THR A 216 2.91 -5.03 -8.36
N PHE A 217 2.56 -6.26 -8.79
CA PHE A 217 3.04 -6.91 -10.02
C PHE A 217 1.88 -7.46 -10.84
#